data_fc1f39a3c37a162c9767ada3bbd6e5fe
#
_entry.id   fc1f39a3c37a162c9767ada3bbd6e5fe
#
_cell.length_a   1.000
_cell.length_b   1.000
_cell.length_c   1.000
_cell.angle_alpha   90.00
_cell.angle_beta   90.00
_cell.angle_gamma   90.00
#
_symmetry.space_group_name_H-M   'P 1'
#
loop_
_entity.id
_entity.type
_entity.pdbx_description
1 polymer ?
#
loop_
_entity_poly.entity_id
_entity_poly.type
_entity_poly.pdbx_seq_one_letter_code
_entity_poly.pdbx_strand_id
1 'polypeptide(L)'
;VIGLELDNEQGLKKVSDINSNIFPLKSTDLLLENSFKQCLSRKNLSATTNPEVIANADFIIVDINLDVDLDKDRGSIDFKGFIKAIKTIGDHVSSDALVIIETTVPPGTTEKIAYPILKEKFDKRFSAETSPMVAHSYERVMPGPDYFNSITNFWRVYSGCNLESTKKCKKFLKTIINTKKYEMKEVMSPTASETAKIMENSYRALNIAFIDEWSKFADLVEIDLFDVVSAIKVRPTHNNIMNPGLGVGGYCLTKDPLMGMVSLDQIFKKKSEFPLSKLSVEINKQMPKNTFNKIMENLSKKGNKILILGITYREDVADTRFSASEQLIKLLLDKDLEVDCYDPMIKKSKIKGVNLLNELPKANDYSVIVLTVKHKKFLDLNFDDWLLKFSGFVIDSNNIMDIKEIKKLRRSGINIKAIGRGNI
;
A
#
# COMPACT_ATOMS: atom_id res chain seq x y z
N VAL A 1 -23.25 3.66 -12.37
CA VAL A 1 -22.42 3.94 -11.18
C VAL A 1 -22.22 5.45 -11.10
N ILE A 2 -22.33 6.01 -9.90
CA ILE A 2 -22.09 7.43 -9.65
C ILE A 2 -21.03 7.55 -8.58
N GLY A 3 -19.91 8.22 -8.90
CA GLY A 3 -18.88 8.59 -7.94
C GLY A 3 -19.32 9.84 -7.16
N LEU A 4 -19.41 9.74 -5.84
CA LEU A 4 -19.69 10.88 -4.98
C LEU A 4 -18.42 11.38 -4.31
N GLU A 5 -18.04 12.62 -4.60
CA GLU A 5 -16.85 13.28 -4.05
C GLU A 5 -17.23 14.40 -3.07
N LEU A 6 -16.28 14.85 -2.28
CA LEU A 6 -16.45 15.98 -1.40
C LEU A 6 -16.64 17.29 -2.22
N ASP A 7 -17.50 18.17 -1.74
CA ASP A 7 -17.69 19.50 -2.32
C ASP A 7 -16.56 20.43 -1.85
N ASN A 8 -15.40 20.24 -2.48
CA ASN A 8 -14.19 21.06 -2.32
C ASN A 8 -13.40 21.08 -3.63
N GLU A 9 -12.37 21.90 -3.73
CA GLU A 9 -11.57 22.09 -4.95
C GLU A 9 -11.06 20.77 -5.54
N GLN A 10 -10.56 19.85 -4.70
CA GLN A 10 -10.05 18.54 -5.15
C GLN A 10 -11.17 17.62 -5.66
N GLY A 11 -12.29 17.58 -4.95
CA GLY A 11 -13.46 16.78 -5.33
C GLY A 11 -14.09 17.30 -6.63
N LEU A 12 -14.29 18.61 -6.74
CA LEU A 12 -14.79 19.25 -7.97
C LEU A 12 -13.87 18.96 -9.17
N LYS A 13 -12.54 19.01 -8.96
CA LYS A 13 -11.59 18.65 -10.01
C LYS A 13 -11.74 17.19 -10.45
N LYS A 14 -11.84 16.24 -9.51
CA LYS A 14 -12.04 14.82 -9.85
C LYS A 14 -13.36 14.58 -10.59
N VAL A 15 -14.44 15.23 -10.14
CA VAL A 15 -15.75 15.18 -10.81
C VAL A 15 -15.64 15.69 -12.24
N SER A 16 -14.98 16.83 -12.45
CA SER A 16 -14.74 17.39 -13.78
C SER A 16 -13.91 16.43 -14.64
N ASP A 17 -12.81 15.90 -14.12
CA ASP A 17 -11.92 14.99 -14.85
C ASP A 17 -12.69 13.73 -15.30
N ILE A 18 -13.42 13.06 -14.38
CA ILE A 18 -14.19 11.86 -14.69
C ILE A 18 -15.24 12.14 -15.77
N ASN A 19 -16.06 13.18 -15.58
CA ASN A 19 -17.14 13.50 -16.50
C ASN A 19 -16.63 13.99 -17.88
N SER A 20 -15.39 14.48 -17.95
CA SER A 20 -14.70 14.87 -19.18
C SER A 20 -13.87 13.74 -19.82
N ASN A 21 -14.07 12.49 -19.40
CA ASN A 21 -13.33 11.32 -19.89
C ASN A 21 -11.82 11.40 -19.64
N ILE A 22 -11.41 12.06 -18.59
CA ILE A 22 -10.02 12.07 -18.12
C ILE A 22 -9.89 11.00 -17.04
N PHE A 23 -9.05 10.00 -17.30
CA PHE A 23 -8.83 8.91 -16.34
C PHE A 23 -8.14 9.45 -15.07
N PRO A 24 -8.75 9.30 -13.87
CA PRO A 24 -8.30 10.00 -12.68
C PRO A 24 -7.07 9.37 -11.99
N LEU A 25 -6.66 8.19 -12.44
CA LEU A 25 -5.56 7.43 -11.82
C LEU A 25 -4.36 7.37 -12.74
N LYS A 26 -3.17 7.39 -12.14
CA LYS A 26 -1.94 7.01 -12.84
C LYS A 26 -1.76 5.50 -12.70
N SER A 27 -2.23 4.75 -13.66
CA SER A 27 -2.14 3.29 -13.70
C SER A 27 -1.42 2.83 -14.95
N THR A 28 -0.69 1.71 -14.85
CA THR A 28 -0.11 0.98 -15.99
C THR A 28 -1.04 -0.14 -16.47
N ASP A 29 -2.21 -0.31 -15.83
CA ASP A 29 -3.21 -1.31 -16.19
C ASP A 29 -4.12 -0.79 -17.32
N LEU A 30 -3.88 -1.27 -18.53
CA LEU A 30 -4.67 -0.92 -19.70
C LEU A 30 -6.14 -1.41 -19.62
N LEU A 31 -6.40 -2.52 -18.90
CA LEU A 31 -7.77 -3.02 -18.71
C LEU A 31 -8.59 -2.05 -17.89
N LEU A 32 -8.00 -1.47 -16.85
CA LEU A 32 -8.67 -0.49 -16.00
C LEU A 32 -9.02 0.78 -16.77
N GLU A 33 -8.07 1.35 -17.54
CA GLU A 33 -8.29 2.54 -18.35
C GLU A 33 -9.33 2.30 -19.45
N ASN A 34 -9.24 1.17 -20.15
CA ASN A 34 -10.20 0.80 -21.19
C ASN A 34 -11.62 0.60 -20.62
N SER A 35 -11.73 -0.04 -19.46
CA SER A 35 -13.01 -0.23 -18.77
C SER A 35 -13.64 1.12 -18.39
N PHE A 36 -12.84 2.06 -17.90
CA PHE A 36 -13.28 3.41 -17.60
C PHE A 36 -13.86 4.11 -18.84
N LYS A 37 -13.12 4.11 -19.95
CA LYS A 37 -13.57 4.70 -21.22
C LYS A 37 -14.87 4.05 -21.74
N GLN A 38 -14.98 2.72 -21.65
CA GLN A 38 -16.19 2.00 -22.04
C GLN A 38 -17.40 2.38 -21.16
N CYS A 39 -17.21 2.51 -19.85
CA CYS A 39 -18.29 2.90 -18.94
C CYS A 39 -18.81 4.30 -19.25
N LEU A 40 -17.93 5.24 -19.54
CA LEU A 40 -18.35 6.59 -19.93
C LEU A 40 -19.05 6.62 -21.29
N SER A 41 -18.53 5.92 -22.28
CA SER A 41 -19.18 5.84 -23.61
C SER A 41 -20.57 5.23 -23.56
N ARG A 42 -20.81 4.29 -22.62
CA ARG A 42 -22.13 3.69 -22.34
C ARG A 42 -23.00 4.56 -21.44
N LYS A 43 -22.51 5.70 -20.96
CA LYS A 43 -23.20 6.60 -20.03
C LYS A 43 -23.64 5.93 -18.72
N ASN A 44 -22.92 4.89 -18.28
CA ASN A 44 -23.21 4.18 -17.04
C ASN A 44 -22.21 4.48 -15.90
N LEU A 45 -21.34 5.48 -16.10
CA LEU A 45 -20.44 6.05 -15.10
C LEU A 45 -20.52 7.58 -15.16
N SER A 46 -20.67 8.22 -14.01
CA SER A 46 -20.59 9.67 -13.83
C SER A 46 -20.07 10.00 -12.43
N ALA A 47 -19.76 11.26 -12.17
CA ALA A 47 -19.36 11.72 -10.84
C ALA A 47 -20.09 13.03 -10.47
N THR A 48 -20.27 13.27 -9.17
CA THR A 48 -20.93 14.47 -8.63
C THR A 48 -20.46 14.77 -7.21
N THR A 49 -20.70 16.01 -6.75
CA THR A 49 -20.58 16.37 -5.33
C THR A 49 -21.95 16.47 -4.63
N ASN A 50 -23.06 16.26 -5.36
CA ASN A 50 -24.41 16.33 -4.80
C ASN A 50 -24.78 15.01 -4.09
N PRO A 51 -24.99 15.01 -2.75
CA PRO A 51 -25.31 13.81 -1.99
C PRO A 51 -26.71 13.25 -2.24
N GLU A 52 -27.62 13.99 -2.88
CA GLU A 52 -28.98 13.53 -3.19
C GLU A 52 -28.98 12.27 -4.08
N VAL A 53 -27.91 12.04 -4.85
CA VAL A 53 -27.77 10.83 -5.68
C VAL A 53 -27.83 9.54 -4.87
N ILE A 54 -27.52 9.59 -3.58
CA ILE A 54 -27.58 8.46 -2.64
C ILE A 54 -28.99 7.88 -2.55
N ALA A 55 -30.02 8.73 -2.66
CA ALA A 55 -31.42 8.32 -2.53
C ALA A 55 -31.87 7.30 -3.60
N ASN A 56 -31.20 7.29 -4.76
CA ASN A 56 -31.51 6.40 -5.87
C ASN A 56 -30.54 5.20 -5.99
N ALA A 57 -29.65 5.01 -5.01
CA ALA A 57 -28.65 3.96 -5.05
C ALA A 57 -29.16 2.68 -4.38
N ASP A 58 -29.04 1.53 -5.04
CA ASP A 58 -29.27 0.20 -4.44
C ASP A 58 -28.11 -0.25 -3.55
N PHE A 59 -26.90 0.20 -3.88
CA PHE A 59 -25.65 -0.12 -3.17
C PHE A 59 -24.81 1.14 -3.01
N ILE A 60 -24.35 1.39 -1.80
CA ILE A 60 -23.44 2.49 -1.47
C ILE A 60 -22.13 1.88 -0.97
N ILE A 61 -21.06 2.08 -1.72
CA ILE A 61 -19.71 1.63 -1.33
C ILE A 61 -19.01 2.80 -0.67
N VAL A 62 -18.48 2.56 0.54
CA VAL A 62 -17.82 3.58 1.34
C VAL A 62 -16.31 3.33 1.33
N ASP A 63 -15.59 4.18 0.59
CA ASP A 63 -14.14 4.16 0.43
C ASP A 63 -13.49 5.44 0.96
N ILE A 64 -13.61 5.66 2.27
CA ILE A 64 -13.08 6.84 2.96
C ILE A 64 -11.85 6.45 3.74
N ASN A 65 -10.71 7.03 3.41
CA ASN A 65 -9.45 6.76 4.08
C ASN A 65 -9.50 7.14 5.56
N LEU A 66 -8.98 6.25 6.41
CA LEU A 66 -8.72 6.50 7.82
C LEU A 66 -7.22 6.37 8.09
N ASP A 67 -6.61 7.49 8.49
CA ASP A 67 -5.20 7.53 8.84
C ASP A 67 -4.99 7.29 10.34
N VAL A 68 -3.92 6.55 10.66
CA VAL A 68 -3.47 6.38 12.03
C VAL A 68 -2.43 7.46 12.33
N ASP A 69 -2.68 8.27 13.33
CA ASP A 69 -1.71 9.18 13.92
C ASP A 69 -0.67 8.34 14.69
N LEU A 70 0.53 8.26 14.12
CA LEU A 70 1.65 7.47 14.64
C LEU A 70 2.48 8.20 15.71
N ASP A 71 2.24 9.48 15.95
CA ASP A 71 2.94 10.26 16.98
C ASP A 71 2.44 9.89 18.40
N LYS A 72 1.30 9.22 18.48
CA LYS A 72 0.79 8.64 19.72
C LYS A 72 1.27 7.21 19.90
N ASP A 73 1.76 6.88 21.07
CA ASP A 73 2.36 5.57 21.40
C ASP A 73 1.52 4.36 20.98
N ARG A 74 0.19 4.46 21.09
CA ARG A 74 -0.76 3.40 20.71
C ARG A 74 -1.45 3.64 19.36
N GLY A 75 -1.11 4.73 18.67
CA GLY A 75 -1.84 5.23 17.52
C GLY A 75 -3.19 5.84 17.91
N SER A 76 -3.74 6.66 17.05
CA SER A 76 -5.12 7.14 17.14
C SER A 76 -5.69 7.44 15.76
N ILE A 77 -7.02 7.45 15.64
CA ILE A 77 -7.71 7.78 14.40
C ILE A 77 -8.72 8.90 14.67
N ASP A 78 -8.73 9.91 13.79
CA ASP A 78 -9.81 10.90 13.76
C ASP A 78 -10.95 10.39 12.86
N PHE A 79 -12.03 9.98 13.48
CA PHE A 79 -13.23 9.50 12.80
C PHE A 79 -14.15 10.62 12.27
N LYS A 80 -13.84 11.92 12.49
CA LYS A 80 -14.77 13.01 12.17
C LYS A 80 -15.21 13.01 10.70
N GLY A 81 -14.27 12.87 9.77
CA GLY A 81 -14.56 12.80 8.34
C GLY A 81 -15.44 11.62 7.98
N PHE A 82 -15.10 10.43 8.49
CA PHE A 82 -15.86 9.21 8.31
C PHE A 82 -17.27 9.34 8.88
N ILE A 83 -17.40 9.80 10.12
CA ILE A 83 -18.69 10.02 10.79
C ILE A 83 -19.57 11.01 9.99
N LYS A 84 -18.98 12.10 9.49
CA LYS A 84 -19.68 13.08 8.65
C LYS A 84 -20.26 12.42 7.39
N ALA A 85 -19.46 11.62 6.71
CA ALA A 85 -19.91 10.93 5.50
C ALA A 85 -21.00 9.88 5.79
N ILE A 86 -20.87 9.09 6.88
CA ILE A 86 -21.91 8.15 7.30
C ILE A 86 -23.22 8.87 7.65
N LYS A 87 -23.15 10.03 8.30
CA LYS A 87 -24.34 10.87 8.54
C LYS A 87 -25.00 11.35 7.25
N THR A 88 -24.18 11.83 6.29
CA THR A 88 -24.70 12.25 4.97
C THR A 88 -25.36 11.06 4.24
N ILE A 89 -24.76 9.88 4.28
CA ILE A 89 -25.40 8.68 3.73
C ILE A 89 -26.72 8.41 4.44
N GLY A 90 -26.76 8.45 5.76
CA GLY A 90 -27.96 8.22 6.55
C GLY A 90 -29.09 9.23 6.29
N ASP A 91 -28.75 10.47 5.90
CA ASP A 91 -29.75 11.51 5.57
C ASP A 91 -30.45 11.24 4.23
N HIS A 92 -29.83 10.50 3.30
CA HIS A 92 -30.34 10.31 1.93
C HIS A 92 -30.67 8.85 1.57
N VAL A 93 -30.05 7.84 2.23
CA VAL A 93 -30.16 6.42 1.85
C VAL A 93 -31.61 5.95 1.83
N SER A 94 -31.99 5.13 0.83
CA SER A 94 -33.29 4.49 0.75
C SER A 94 -33.43 3.31 1.73
N SER A 95 -34.65 2.90 2.04
CA SER A 95 -34.93 1.83 3.02
C SER A 95 -34.38 0.47 2.64
N ASP A 96 -34.24 0.24 1.36
CA ASP A 96 -33.81 -1.04 0.79
C ASP A 96 -32.37 -1.02 0.26
N ALA A 97 -31.65 0.12 0.33
CA ALA A 97 -30.26 0.19 -0.07
C ALA A 97 -29.32 -0.54 0.91
N LEU A 98 -28.24 -1.09 0.39
CA LEU A 98 -27.16 -1.66 1.18
C LEU A 98 -25.95 -0.72 1.23
N VAL A 99 -25.50 -0.37 2.44
CA VAL A 99 -24.27 0.37 2.67
C VAL A 99 -23.14 -0.65 2.95
N ILE A 100 -22.08 -0.63 2.15
CA ILE A 100 -20.92 -1.51 2.31
C ILE A 100 -19.72 -0.65 2.68
N ILE A 101 -19.16 -0.88 3.87
CA ILE A 101 -17.86 -0.30 4.25
C ILE A 101 -16.78 -1.16 3.60
N GLU A 102 -16.06 -0.63 2.60
CA GLU A 102 -15.02 -1.34 1.87
C GLU A 102 -13.62 -0.90 2.30
N THR A 103 -13.47 0.35 2.72
CA THR A 103 -12.20 0.88 3.21
C THR A 103 -11.68 0.11 4.43
N THR A 104 -10.34 0.04 4.55
CA THR A 104 -9.71 -0.56 5.74
C THR A 104 -9.97 0.31 6.97
N VAL A 105 -10.62 -0.27 7.96
CA VAL A 105 -11.02 0.40 9.20
C VAL A 105 -10.60 -0.42 10.44
N PRO A 106 -10.45 0.20 11.61
CA PRO A 106 -10.27 -0.53 12.87
C PRO A 106 -11.44 -1.48 13.15
N PRO A 107 -11.19 -2.69 13.66
CA PRO A 107 -12.25 -3.63 14.04
C PRO A 107 -13.33 -2.98 14.91
N GLY A 108 -14.59 -3.24 14.58
CA GLY A 108 -15.76 -2.67 15.26
C GLY A 108 -16.28 -1.36 14.64
N THR A 109 -15.60 -0.76 13.67
CA THR A 109 -16.04 0.50 13.05
C THR A 109 -17.41 0.37 12.41
N THR A 110 -17.67 -0.69 11.66
CA THR A 110 -18.96 -0.90 10.98
C THR A 110 -20.10 -1.07 12.00
N GLU A 111 -19.93 -1.94 12.99
CA GLU A 111 -20.98 -2.28 13.95
C GLU A 111 -21.18 -1.24 15.06
N LYS A 112 -20.10 -0.58 15.50
CA LYS A 112 -20.12 0.31 16.67
C LYS A 112 -20.15 1.80 16.32
N ILE A 113 -19.78 2.17 15.09
CA ILE A 113 -19.76 3.56 14.64
C ILE A 113 -20.75 3.76 13.47
N ALA A 114 -20.56 3.05 12.35
CA ALA A 114 -21.37 3.30 11.15
C ALA A 114 -22.83 2.87 11.34
N TYR A 115 -23.08 1.64 11.80
CA TYR A 115 -24.43 1.12 11.96
C TYR A 115 -25.30 1.94 12.93
N PRO A 116 -24.86 2.33 14.15
CA PRO A 116 -25.66 3.14 15.05
C PRO A 116 -26.03 4.51 14.47
N ILE A 117 -25.10 5.16 13.74
CA ILE A 117 -25.37 6.45 13.09
C ILE A 117 -26.43 6.29 11.99
N LEU A 118 -26.29 5.27 11.14
CA LEU A 118 -27.27 4.97 10.10
C LEU A 118 -28.62 4.62 10.71
N LYS A 119 -28.66 3.82 11.78
CA LYS A 119 -29.90 3.46 12.48
C LYS A 119 -30.62 4.68 13.05
N GLU A 120 -29.89 5.59 13.70
CA GLU A 120 -30.46 6.86 14.23
C GLU A 120 -31.12 7.68 13.11
N LYS A 121 -30.45 7.81 11.96
CA LYS A 121 -30.97 8.54 10.80
C LYS A 121 -32.15 7.82 10.16
N PHE A 122 -32.08 6.50 10.11
CA PHE A 122 -33.12 5.64 9.54
C PHE A 122 -34.41 5.73 10.36
N ASP A 123 -34.33 5.67 11.69
CA ASP A 123 -35.47 5.76 12.61
C ASP A 123 -36.22 7.10 12.52
N LYS A 124 -35.54 8.16 12.08
CA LYS A 124 -36.14 9.47 11.85
C LYS A 124 -36.89 9.56 10.51
N ARG A 125 -36.58 8.67 9.57
CA ARG A 125 -37.13 8.74 8.18
C ARG A 125 -38.07 7.60 7.85
N PHE A 126 -37.93 6.46 8.51
CA PHE A 126 -38.72 5.25 8.24
C PHE A 126 -39.37 4.73 9.52
N SER A 127 -40.17 3.67 9.42
CA SER A 127 -40.77 3.04 10.60
C SER A 127 -39.72 2.38 11.49
N ALA A 128 -39.98 2.28 12.79
CA ALA A 128 -39.08 1.65 13.76
C ALA A 128 -38.81 0.16 13.48
N GLU A 129 -39.67 -0.49 12.73
CA GLU A 129 -39.51 -1.90 12.31
C GLU A 129 -38.47 -2.08 11.20
N THR A 130 -38.13 -1.01 10.48
CA THR A 130 -37.15 -1.02 9.40
C THR A 130 -35.75 -0.77 9.95
N SER A 131 -34.79 -1.56 9.52
CA SER A 131 -33.38 -1.40 9.92
C SER A 131 -32.47 -1.20 8.71
N PRO A 132 -31.45 -0.34 8.80
CA PRO A 132 -30.54 -0.14 7.69
C PRO A 132 -29.78 -1.42 7.38
N MET A 133 -29.60 -1.70 6.10
CA MET A 133 -28.73 -2.77 5.65
C MET A 133 -27.29 -2.24 5.58
N VAL A 134 -26.42 -2.82 6.40
CA VAL A 134 -25.01 -2.43 6.49
C VAL A 134 -24.13 -3.67 6.48
N ALA A 135 -23.04 -3.63 5.71
CA ALA A 135 -22.09 -4.72 5.59
C ALA A 135 -20.65 -4.19 5.59
N HIS A 136 -19.71 -5.07 5.80
CA HIS A 136 -18.29 -4.85 5.58
C HIS A 136 -17.74 -5.90 4.61
N SER A 137 -16.93 -5.44 3.64
CA SER A 137 -16.19 -6.33 2.74
C SER A 137 -14.96 -5.59 2.22
N TYR A 138 -13.80 -5.87 2.76
CA TYR A 138 -12.58 -5.23 2.31
C TYR A 138 -12.10 -5.76 0.95
N GLU A 139 -11.46 -4.88 0.19
CA GLU A 139 -10.77 -5.20 -1.05
C GLU A 139 -9.34 -5.71 -0.81
N ARG A 140 -8.75 -6.32 -1.83
CA ARG A 140 -7.35 -6.76 -1.87
C ARG A 140 -6.63 -6.19 -3.09
N VAL A 141 -6.91 -4.94 -3.40
CA VAL A 141 -6.35 -4.22 -4.54
C VAL A 141 -4.83 -4.11 -4.43
N MET A 142 -4.17 -4.41 -5.53
CA MET A 142 -2.74 -4.20 -5.70
C MET A 142 -2.50 -3.21 -6.84
N PRO A 143 -2.15 -1.95 -6.54
CA PRO A 143 -1.79 -0.99 -7.58
C PRO A 143 -0.65 -1.54 -8.46
N GLY A 144 -0.76 -1.33 -9.77
CA GLY A 144 0.20 -1.82 -10.74
C GLY A 144 -0.46 -2.35 -12.00
N PRO A 145 0.25 -3.17 -12.82
CA PRO A 145 -0.25 -3.66 -14.10
C PRO A 145 -1.47 -4.59 -14.02
N ASP A 146 -1.70 -5.24 -12.87
CA ASP A 146 -2.81 -6.15 -12.62
C ASP A 146 -3.90 -5.56 -11.70
N TYR A 147 -4.05 -4.25 -11.69
CA TYR A 147 -4.98 -3.55 -10.81
C TYR A 147 -6.42 -4.07 -10.96
N PHE A 148 -6.95 -4.11 -12.18
CA PHE A 148 -8.30 -4.59 -12.48
C PHE A 148 -8.51 -6.04 -12.04
N ASN A 149 -7.56 -6.91 -12.36
CA ASN A 149 -7.62 -8.32 -11.98
C ASN A 149 -7.55 -8.51 -10.46
N SER A 150 -6.81 -7.67 -9.74
CA SER A 150 -6.74 -7.74 -8.26
C SER A 150 -8.07 -7.40 -7.57
N ILE A 151 -8.97 -6.68 -8.26
CA ILE A 151 -10.33 -6.43 -7.76
C ILE A 151 -11.25 -7.61 -8.05
N THR A 152 -11.25 -8.10 -9.30
CA THR A 152 -12.25 -9.05 -9.80
C THR A 152 -11.85 -10.51 -9.63
N ASN A 153 -10.55 -10.82 -9.63
CA ASN A 153 -9.98 -12.16 -9.57
C ASN A 153 -9.23 -12.41 -8.26
N PHE A 154 -9.91 -12.20 -7.14
CA PHE A 154 -9.33 -12.44 -5.83
C PHE A 154 -10.38 -12.88 -4.81
N TRP A 155 -9.95 -13.63 -3.77
CA TRP A 155 -10.83 -14.07 -2.67
C TRP A 155 -11.37 -12.86 -1.90
N ARG A 156 -12.65 -12.89 -1.53
CA ARG A 156 -13.28 -11.84 -0.72
C ARG A 156 -13.77 -12.38 0.61
N VAL A 157 -13.63 -11.55 1.64
CA VAL A 157 -14.25 -11.77 2.96
C VAL A 157 -15.34 -10.72 3.15
N TYR A 158 -16.49 -11.13 3.68
CA TYR A 158 -17.62 -10.22 3.88
C TYR A 158 -18.47 -10.65 5.07
N SER A 159 -19.21 -9.72 5.63
CA SER A 159 -20.27 -9.94 6.60
C SER A 159 -21.22 -8.74 6.66
N GLY A 160 -22.48 -8.98 7.03
CA GLY A 160 -23.45 -7.91 7.29
C GLY A 160 -23.77 -7.79 8.79
N CYS A 161 -24.30 -6.63 9.19
CA CYS A 161 -24.76 -6.40 10.55
C CYS A 161 -25.99 -7.26 10.91
N ASN A 162 -26.69 -7.79 9.92
CA ASN A 162 -27.79 -8.76 10.05
C ASN A 162 -27.79 -9.72 8.85
N LEU A 163 -28.65 -10.75 8.90
CA LEU A 163 -28.72 -11.77 7.87
C LEU A 163 -29.10 -11.24 6.49
N GLU A 164 -29.99 -10.24 6.44
CA GLU A 164 -30.44 -9.63 5.19
C GLU A 164 -29.31 -8.85 4.54
N SER A 165 -28.59 -8.02 5.30
CA SER A 165 -27.38 -7.30 4.86
C SER A 165 -26.35 -8.27 4.31
N THR A 166 -26.12 -9.41 4.99
CA THR A 166 -25.16 -10.42 4.57
C THR A 166 -25.56 -11.04 3.23
N LYS A 167 -26.84 -11.42 3.07
CA LYS A 167 -27.38 -11.99 1.82
C LYS A 167 -27.27 -11.00 0.65
N LYS A 168 -27.64 -9.73 0.88
CA LYS A 168 -27.58 -8.69 -0.15
C LYS A 168 -26.15 -8.37 -0.54
N CYS A 169 -25.22 -8.29 0.43
CA CYS A 169 -23.79 -8.11 0.19
C CYS A 169 -23.22 -9.26 -0.66
N LYS A 170 -23.54 -10.51 -0.30
CA LYS A 170 -23.14 -11.69 -1.09
C LYS A 170 -23.61 -11.62 -2.53
N LYS A 171 -24.87 -11.23 -2.74
CA LYS A 171 -25.46 -11.09 -4.08
C LYS A 171 -24.71 -10.03 -4.89
N PHE A 172 -24.44 -8.88 -4.29
CA PHE A 172 -23.70 -7.80 -4.94
C PHE A 172 -22.26 -8.25 -5.30
N LEU A 173 -21.51 -8.77 -4.35
CA LEU A 173 -20.11 -9.18 -4.59
C LEU A 173 -19.99 -10.24 -5.70
N LYS A 174 -20.99 -11.13 -5.84
CA LYS A 174 -21.03 -12.12 -6.95
C LYS A 174 -21.12 -11.47 -8.34
N THR A 175 -21.54 -10.23 -8.44
CA THR A 175 -21.58 -9.50 -9.73
C THR A 175 -20.23 -8.95 -10.12
N ILE A 176 -19.29 -8.85 -9.18
CA ILE A 176 -17.96 -8.25 -9.36
C ILE A 176 -16.89 -9.33 -9.37
N ILE A 177 -16.94 -10.26 -8.42
CA ILE A 177 -15.90 -11.27 -8.20
C ILE A 177 -16.13 -12.49 -9.09
N ASN A 178 -15.07 -12.98 -9.71
CA ASN A 178 -15.06 -14.25 -10.44
C ASN A 178 -15.14 -15.45 -9.48
N THR A 179 -16.34 -15.69 -8.96
CA THR A 179 -16.60 -16.71 -7.92
C THR A 179 -16.46 -18.16 -8.41
N LYS A 180 -16.31 -18.39 -9.72
CA LYS A 180 -15.97 -19.72 -10.25
C LYS A 180 -14.55 -20.16 -9.85
N LYS A 181 -13.66 -19.20 -9.64
CA LYS A 181 -12.23 -19.46 -9.35
C LYS A 181 -11.82 -18.94 -7.96
N TYR A 182 -12.47 -17.89 -7.47
CA TYR A 182 -12.11 -17.23 -6.21
C TYR A 182 -13.27 -17.28 -5.24
N GLU A 183 -13.15 -18.08 -4.20
CA GLU A 183 -14.18 -18.25 -3.19
C GLU A 183 -14.38 -16.97 -2.36
N MET A 184 -15.65 -16.69 -2.02
CA MET A 184 -16.00 -15.64 -1.07
C MET A 184 -16.26 -16.28 0.29
N LYS A 185 -15.60 -15.76 1.33
CA LYS A 185 -15.72 -16.24 2.70
C LYS A 185 -16.63 -15.34 3.51
N GLU A 186 -17.77 -15.90 3.94
CA GLU A 186 -18.64 -15.27 4.93
C GLU A 186 -18.06 -15.47 6.33
N VAL A 187 -18.02 -14.42 7.14
CA VAL A 187 -17.61 -14.46 8.55
C VAL A 187 -18.75 -13.98 9.45
N MET A 188 -18.64 -14.28 10.74
CA MET A 188 -19.73 -14.14 11.70
C MET A 188 -20.23 -12.70 11.91
N SER A 189 -19.38 -11.67 11.66
CA SER A 189 -19.74 -10.27 11.87
C SER A 189 -18.85 -9.31 11.07
N PRO A 190 -19.28 -8.07 10.81
CA PRO A 190 -18.41 -7.03 10.25
C PRO A 190 -17.13 -6.84 11.05
N THR A 191 -17.17 -6.85 12.39
CA THR A 191 -15.97 -6.78 13.24
C THR A 191 -15.00 -7.92 12.93
N ALA A 192 -15.49 -9.15 12.69
CA ALA A 192 -14.63 -10.26 12.30
C ALA A 192 -14.00 -10.06 10.91
N SER A 193 -14.75 -9.50 9.95
CA SER A 193 -14.24 -9.17 8.62
C SER A 193 -13.18 -8.06 8.67
N GLU A 194 -13.41 -7.01 9.44
CA GLU A 194 -12.44 -5.93 9.69
C GLU A 194 -11.17 -6.47 10.35
N THR A 195 -11.34 -7.35 11.35
CA THR A 195 -10.20 -8.01 12.03
C THR A 195 -9.38 -8.84 11.05
N ALA A 196 -10.02 -9.58 10.14
CA ALA A 196 -9.31 -10.38 9.14
C ALA A 196 -8.39 -9.51 8.27
N LYS A 197 -8.86 -8.35 7.81
CA LYS A 197 -8.03 -7.39 7.04
C LYS A 197 -6.81 -6.93 7.83
N ILE A 198 -7.02 -6.51 9.08
CA ILE A 198 -5.93 -6.01 9.93
C ILE A 198 -4.93 -7.12 10.24
N MET A 199 -5.40 -8.35 10.51
CA MET A 199 -4.52 -9.49 10.76
C MET A 199 -3.68 -9.86 9.53
N GLU A 200 -4.25 -9.84 8.32
CA GLU A 200 -3.50 -10.08 7.07
C GLU A 200 -2.35 -9.09 6.92
N ASN A 201 -2.61 -7.80 7.14
CA ASN A 201 -1.59 -6.76 7.02
C ASN A 201 -0.56 -6.83 8.16
N SER A 202 -1.00 -7.13 9.40
CA SER A 202 -0.10 -7.33 10.55
C SER A 202 0.84 -8.52 10.34
N TYR A 203 0.29 -9.66 9.88
CA TYR A 203 1.08 -10.84 9.55
C TYR A 203 2.14 -10.56 8.49
N ARG A 204 1.76 -9.81 7.44
CA ARG A 204 2.69 -9.43 6.38
C ARG A 204 3.79 -8.49 6.88
N ALA A 205 3.43 -7.48 7.69
CA ALA A 205 4.40 -6.55 8.30
C ALA A 205 5.39 -7.29 9.22
N LEU A 206 4.88 -8.24 10.01
CA LEU A 206 5.71 -9.07 10.90
C LEU A 206 6.66 -9.97 10.13
N ASN A 207 6.21 -10.61 9.05
CA ASN A 207 7.01 -11.48 8.20
C ASN A 207 8.17 -10.70 7.53
N ILE A 208 7.91 -9.44 7.15
CA ILE A 208 8.96 -8.56 6.61
C ILE A 208 9.95 -8.15 7.71
N ALA A 209 9.48 -7.79 8.91
CA ALA A 209 10.36 -7.46 10.05
C ALA A 209 11.22 -8.66 10.45
N PHE A 210 10.66 -9.87 10.42
CA PHE A 210 11.40 -11.11 10.68
C PHE A 210 12.55 -11.32 9.69
N ILE A 211 12.31 -11.12 8.40
CA ILE A 211 13.37 -11.32 7.40
C ILE A 211 14.43 -10.21 7.42
N ASP A 212 14.10 -8.99 7.85
CA ASP A 212 15.08 -7.93 8.06
C ASP A 212 16.07 -8.28 9.17
N GLU A 213 15.60 -8.87 10.27
CA GLU A 213 16.44 -9.33 11.36
C GLU A 213 17.42 -10.39 10.87
N TRP A 214 16.95 -11.40 10.13
CA TRP A 214 17.82 -12.43 9.55
C TRP A 214 18.72 -11.91 8.44
N SER A 215 18.38 -10.83 7.77
CA SER A 215 19.25 -10.18 6.79
C SER A 215 20.51 -9.60 7.45
N LYS A 216 20.38 -9.02 8.64
CA LYS A 216 21.51 -8.53 9.43
C LYS A 216 22.43 -9.68 9.90
N PHE A 217 21.82 -10.78 10.33
CA PHE A 217 22.59 -12.00 10.67
C PHE A 217 23.35 -12.52 9.44
N ALA A 218 22.70 -12.62 8.29
CA ALA A 218 23.33 -13.10 7.06
C ALA A 218 24.52 -12.24 6.63
N ASP A 219 24.42 -10.92 6.80
CA ASP A 219 25.53 -9.99 6.55
C ASP A 219 26.73 -10.25 7.47
N LEU A 220 26.49 -10.54 8.76
CA LEU A 220 27.54 -10.77 9.75
C LEU A 220 28.28 -12.12 9.60
N VAL A 221 27.55 -13.14 9.13
CA VAL A 221 28.12 -14.49 8.95
C VAL A 221 28.44 -14.82 7.49
N GLU A 222 28.35 -13.84 6.62
CA GLU A 222 28.71 -13.90 5.20
C GLU A 222 28.00 -15.00 4.41
N ILE A 223 26.68 -15.15 4.60
CA ILE A 223 25.84 -16.08 3.83
C ILE A 223 24.85 -15.35 2.92
N ASP A 224 24.34 -16.05 1.90
CA ASP A 224 23.25 -15.58 1.04
C ASP A 224 21.90 -15.98 1.64
N LEU A 225 21.15 -15.02 2.21
CA LEU A 225 19.84 -15.27 2.80
C LEU A 225 18.77 -15.64 1.74
N PHE A 226 18.94 -15.23 0.48
CA PHE A 226 18.02 -15.65 -0.59
C PHE A 226 18.12 -17.15 -0.85
N ASP A 227 19.32 -17.73 -0.77
CA ASP A 227 19.51 -19.18 -0.88
C ASP A 227 18.84 -19.91 0.30
N VAL A 228 19.06 -19.43 1.53
CA VAL A 228 18.40 -19.95 2.75
C VAL A 228 16.89 -19.89 2.64
N VAL A 229 16.33 -18.73 2.22
CA VAL A 229 14.89 -18.54 2.04
C VAL A 229 14.35 -19.48 0.96
N SER A 230 15.10 -19.67 -0.13
CA SER A 230 14.72 -20.61 -1.19
C SER A 230 14.62 -22.04 -0.67
N ALA A 231 15.59 -22.48 0.15
CA ALA A 231 15.57 -23.80 0.79
C ALA A 231 14.38 -23.96 1.75
N ILE A 232 14.02 -22.93 2.51
CA ILE A 232 12.86 -22.95 3.42
C ILE A 232 11.54 -23.07 2.63
N LYS A 233 11.42 -22.36 1.50
CA LYS A 233 10.22 -22.34 0.63
C LYS A 233 9.88 -23.67 -0.02
N VAL A 234 10.81 -24.62 -0.04
CA VAL A 234 10.55 -26.01 -0.47
C VAL A 234 9.44 -26.65 0.39
N ARG A 235 9.33 -26.25 1.64
CA ARG A 235 8.24 -26.69 2.52
C ARG A 235 6.98 -25.87 2.28
N PRO A 236 5.85 -26.43 1.82
CA PRO A 236 4.64 -25.68 1.46
C PRO A 236 4.12 -24.74 2.57
N THR A 237 4.24 -25.15 3.84
CA THR A 237 3.80 -24.35 5.00
C THR A 237 4.62 -23.09 5.24
N HIS A 238 5.77 -22.92 4.60
CA HIS A 238 6.68 -21.79 4.73
C HIS A 238 6.88 -21.01 3.41
N ASN A 239 6.06 -21.34 2.40
CA ASN A 239 6.23 -20.77 1.06
C ASN A 239 6.06 -19.24 1.00
N ASN A 240 5.37 -18.65 1.97
CA ASN A 240 5.08 -17.22 2.03
C ASN A 240 6.11 -16.40 2.85
N ILE A 241 7.23 -17.01 3.28
CA ILE A 241 8.32 -16.23 3.90
C ILE A 241 8.82 -15.17 2.93
N MET A 242 9.06 -13.96 3.46
CA MET A 242 9.48 -12.80 2.64
C MET A 242 10.96 -12.87 2.29
N ASN A 243 11.39 -12.03 1.36
CA ASN A 243 12.78 -11.84 0.99
C ASN A 243 13.34 -10.57 1.63
N PRO A 244 14.66 -10.48 1.85
CA PRO A 244 15.34 -9.25 2.26
C PRO A 244 15.08 -8.09 1.28
N GLY A 245 15.13 -6.86 1.79
CA GLY A 245 14.97 -5.66 0.96
C GLY A 245 15.21 -4.37 1.72
N LEU A 246 15.06 -3.23 1.02
CA LEU A 246 15.27 -1.89 1.57
C LEU A 246 14.32 -1.55 2.72
N GLY A 247 13.07 -1.97 2.62
CA GLY A 247 12.04 -1.63 3.59
C GLY A 247 10.65 -1.66 2.98
N VAL A 248 9.68 -1.35 3.83
CA VAL A 248 8.27 -1.32 3.49
C VAL A 248 7.82 0.11 3.28
N GLY A 249 7.19 0.33 2.14
CA GLY A 249 6.52 1.58 1.84
C GLY A 249 5.02 1.37 1.62
N GLY A 250 4.36 2.43 1.18
CA GLY A 250 2.93 2.43 0.92
C GLY A 250 2.09 2.68 2.17
N TYR A 251 0.80 2.76 1.93
CA TYR A 251 -0.16 3.25 2.90
C TYR A 251 -0.58 2.22 3.98
N CYS A 252 -0.55 0.91 3.64
CA CYS A 252 -1.18 -0.10 4.49
C CYS A 252 -0.24 -0.61 5.60
N LEU A 253 0.90 -1.23 5.25
CA LEU A 253 1.72 -1.95 6.22
C LEU A 253 2.42 -1.04 7.23
N THR A 254 2.51 0.25 6.94
CA THR A 254 3.13 1.26 7.82
C THR A 254 2.23 1.67 9.00
N LYS A 255 0.92 1.36 8.96
CA LYS A 255 -0.04 1.80 9.99
C LYS A 255 -1.09 0.77 10.40
N ASP A 256 -1.57 -0.07 9.46
CA ASP A 256 -2.69 -0.98 9.73
C ASP A 256 -2.43 -1.95 10.88
N PRO A 257 -1.19 -2.46 11.12
CA PRO A 257 -0.92 -3.30 12.28
C PRO A 257 -1.28 -2.69 13.63
N LEU A 258 -1.35 -1.35 13.72
CA LEU A 258 -1.73 -0.63 14.94
C LEU A 258 -3.24 -0.49 15.12
N MET A 259 -4.04 -0.72 14.08
CA MET A 259 -5.51 -0.53 14.12
C MET A 259 -6.20 -1.44 15.14
N GLY A 260 -5.61 -2.58 15.49
CA GLY A 260 -6.10 -3.44 16.57
C GLY A 260 -6.07 -2.75 17.93
N MET A 261 -4.99 -2.05 18.27
CA MET A 261 -4.88 -1.27 19.51
C MET A 261 -5.80 -0.05 19.50
N VAL A 262 -5.85 0.68 18.38
CA VAL A 262 -6.77 1.81 18.18
C VAL A 262 -8.22 1.36 18.39
N SER A 263 -8.59 0.22 17.82
CA SER A 263 -9.92 -0.37 17.99
C SER A 263 -10.26 -0.59 19.47
N LEU A 264 -9.38 -1.26 20.21
CA LEU A 264 -9.60 -1.51 21.63
C LEU A 264 -9.76 -0.20 22.42
N ASP A 265 -8.88 0.78 22.21
CA ASP A 265 -8.89 2.04 22.95
C ASP A 265 -10.07 2.93 22.57
N GLN A 266 -10.28 3.17 21.27
CA GLN A 266 -11.24 4.18 20.82
C GLN A 266 -12.66 3.64 20.61
N ILE A 267 -12.83 2.35 20.25
CA ILE A 267 -14.13 1.77 19.93
C ILE A 267 -14.65 0.91 21.11
N PHE A 268 -13.86 -0.06 21.56
CA PHE A 268 -14.31 -1.01 22.58
C PHE A 268 -14.08 -0.53 24.02
N LYS A 269 -13.34 0.58 24.23
CA LYS A 269 -12.98 1.13 25.55
C LYS A 269 -12.29 0.09 26.45
N LYS A 270 -11.43 -0.73 25.83
CA LYS A 270 -10.62 -1.77 26.47
C LYS A 270 -9.15 -1.51 26.19
N LYS A 271 -8.26 -2.13 26.97
CA LYS A 271 -6.82 -2.04 26.78
C LYS A 271 -6.21 -3.43 26.66
N SER A 272 -5.36 -3.60 25.66
CA SER A 272 -4.45 -4.73 25.52
C SER A 272 -3.26 -4.28 24.69
N GLU A 273 -2.12 -4.92 24.88
CA GLU A 273 -0.93 -4.63 24.11
C GLU A 273 -0.83 -5.56 22.91
N PHE A 274 -0.31 -5.02 21.80
CA PHE A 274 0.01 -5.75 20.57
C PHE A 274 1.51 -5.60 20.27
N PRO A 275 2.39 -6.18 21.11
CA PRO A 275 3.83 -5.92 21.02
C PRO A 275 4.43 -6.32 19.66
N LEU A 276 3.99 -7.43 19.07
CA LEU A 276 4.47 -7.88 17.76
C LEU A 276 4.07 -6.90 16.65
N SER A 277 2.83 -6.42 16.65
CA SER A 277 2.36 -5.44 15.65
C SER A 277 3.12 -4.12 15.77
N LYS A 278 3.30 -3.61 17.00
CA LYS A 278 4.06 -2.39 17.27
C LYS A 278 5.51 -2.53 16.82
N LEU A 279 6.18 -3.61 17.25
CA LEU A 279 7.56 -3.88 16.91
C LEU A 279 7.77 -4.06 15.40
N SER A 280 6.83 -4.73 14.71
CA SER A 280 6.92 -4.90 13.24
C SER A 280 6.89 -3.58 12.49
N VAL A 281 6.03 -2.64 12.88
CA VAL A 281 5.97 -1.30 12.28
C VAL A 281 7.26 -0.53 12.55
N GLU A 282 7.78 -0.62 13.77
CA GLU A 282 9.03 0.04 14.15
C GLU A 282 10.23 -0.51 13.39
N ILE A 283 10.40 -1.82 13.32
CA ILE A 283 11.48 -2.47 12.55
C ILE A 283 11.36 -2.07 11.08
N ASN A 284 10.17 -2.18 10.48
CA ASN A 284 9.93 -1.84 9.08
C ASN A 284 10.29 -0.37 8.79
N LYS A 285 10.01 0.55 9.71
CA LYS A 285 10.42 1.96 9.61
C LYS A 285 11.94 2.14 9.67
N GLN A 286 12.66 1.25 10.34
CA GLN A 286 14.12 1.34 10.51
C GLN A 286 14.91 0.61 9.42
N MET A 287 14.29 -0.21 8.59
CA MET A 287 14.98 -1.01 7.56
C MET A 287 15.90 -0.18 6.66
N PRO A 288 15.53 1.03 6.16
CA PRO A 288 16.43 1.83 5.32
C PRO A 288 17.75 2.21 5.98
N LYS A 289 17.81 2.20 7.31
CA LYS A 289 19.04 2.48 8.08
C LYS A 289 20.13 1.45 7.84
N ASN A 290 19.77 0.20 7.56
CA ASN A 290 20.77 -0.83 7.20
C ASN A 290 21.50 -0.46 5.89
N THR A 291 20.74 -0.09 4.85
CA THR A 291 21.32 0.41 3.59
C THR A 291 22.14 1.68 3.80
N PHE A 292 21.63 2.62 4.59
CA PHE A 292 22.34 3.84 4.96
C PHE A 292 23.69 3.54 5.61
N ASN A 293 23.76 2.65 6.60
CA ASN A 293 25.01 2.29 7.28
C ASN A 293 26.02 1.69 6.29
N LYS A 294 25.59 0.78 5.39
CA LYS A 294 26.45 0.21 4.36
C LYS A 294 26.99 1.27 3.39
N ILE A 295 26.20 2.28 3.05
CA ILE A 295 26.65 3.44 2.25
C ILE A 295 27.75 4.18 3.02
N MET A 296 27.51 4.54 4.28
CA MET A 296 28.47 5.30 5.09
C MET A 296 29.80 4.54 5.31
N GLU A 297 29.76 3.24 5.48
CA GLU A 297 30.95 2.39 5.61
C GLU A 297 31.81 2.34 4.33
N ASN A 298 31.18 2.52 3.16
CA ASN A 298 31.84 2.40 1.86
C ASN A 298 32.00 3.76 1.14
N LEU A 299 31.52 4.85 1.74
CA LEU A 299 31.67 6.19 1.16
C LEU A 299 33.14 6.60 1.20
N SER A 300 33.72 6.84 0.03
CA SER A 300 35.11 7.29 -0.08
C SER A 300 35.23 8.76 0.34
N LYS A 301 36.40 9.15 0.92
CA LYS A 301 36.72 10.55 1.25
C LYS A 301 36.75 11.48 0.02
N LYS A 302 36.65 10.94 -1.20
CA LYS A 302 36.82 11.67 -2.46
C LYS A 302 35.51 12.04 -3.14
N GLY A 303 34.33 11.69 -2.58
CA GLY A 303 33.07 12.03 -3.20
C GLY A 303 31.89 11.86 -2.27
N ASN A 304 30.96 12.81 -2.34
CA ASN A 304 29.73 12.86 -1.53
C ASN A 304 28.44 12.75 -2.38
N LYS A 305 28.58 12.49 -3.69
CA LYS A 305 27.46 12.46 -4.61
C LYS A 305 26.90 11.07 -4.79
N ILE A 306 25.60 10.91 -4.49
CA ILE A 306 24.89 9.63 -4.44
C ILE A 306 23.76 9.64 -5.46
N LEU A 307 23.64 8.56 -6.22
CA LEU A 307 22.51 8.31 -7.12
C LEU A 307 21.55 7.27 -6.51
N ILE A 308 20.29 7.64 -6.38
CA ILE A 308 19.21 6.73 -5.98
C ILE A 308 18.38 6.35 -7.22
N LEU A 309 18.31 5.05 -7.51
CA LEU A 309 17.51 4.50 -8.61
C LEU A 309 16.19 3.93 -8.09
N GLY A 310 15.13 4.74 -8.19
CA GLY A 310 13.78 4.46 -7.73
C GLY A 310 13.42 5.18 -6.43
N ILE A 311 12.34 5.97 -6.46
CA ILE A 311 11.83 6.68 -5.27
C ILE A 311 10.38 6.34 -4.94
N THR A 312 9.71 5.57 -5.79
CA THR A 312 8.36 5.07 -5.53
C THR A 312 8.37 4.00 -4.44
N TYR A 313 7.24 3.77 -3.80
CA TYR A 313 7.16 2.73 -2.75
C TYR A 313 7.11 1.30 -3.33
N ARG A 314 6.80 1.17 -4.61
CA ARG A 314 6.66 -0.09 -5.32
C ARG A 314 7.03 0.06 -6.79
N GLU A 315 7.43 -1.06 -7.39
CA GLU A 315 7.75 -1.18 -8.81
C GLU A 315 6.59 -0.75 -9.72
N ASP A 316 6.91 0.04 -10.75
CA ASP A 316 6.01 0.47 -11.84
C ASP A 316 4.70 1.15 -11.39
N VAL A 317 4.72 1.76 -10.21
CA VAL A 317 3.61 2.54 -9.63
C VAL A 317 4.08 3.97 -9.35
N ALA A 318 3.38 4.97 -9.88
CA ALA A 318 3.72 6.38 -9.70
C ALA A 318 3.26 6.95 -8.33
N ASP A 319 3.68 6.31 -7.23
CA ASP A 319 3.32 6.70 -5.86
C ASP A 319 4.54 6.60 -4.94
N THR A 320 4.85 7.69 -4.23
CA THR A 320 5.99 7.78 -3.31
C THR A 320 5.57 7.78 -1.84
N ARG A 321 4.29 7.61 -1.54
CA ARG A 321 3.80 7.69 -0.15
C ARG A 321 4.47 6.65 0.74
N PHE A 322 5.08 7.15 1.82
CA PHE A 322 5.81 6.32 2.79
C PHE A 322 6.88 5.42 2.15
N SER A 323 7.49 5.86 1.05
CA SER A 323 8.54 5.08 0.39
C SER A 323 9.75 4.89 1.31
N ALA A 324 10.29 3.68 1.35
CA ALA A 324 11.55 3.37 2.04
C ALA A 324 12.73 4.15 1.42
N SER A 325 12.69 4.39 0.11
CA SER A 325 13.68 5.22 -0.60
C SER A 325 13.64 6.66 -0.09
N GLU A 326 12.46 7.26 0.13
CA GLU A 326 12.35 8.61 0.70
C GLU A 326 12.94 8.69 2.12
N GLN A 327 12.80 7.63 2.92
CA GLN A 327 13.40 7.58 4.25
C GLN A 327 14.93 7.48 4.17
N LEU A 328 15.45 6.65 3.27
CA LEU A 328 16.90 6.57 3.00
C LEU A 328 17.46 7.92 2.54
N ILE A 329 16.80 8.57 1.61
CA ILE A 329 17.20 9.89 1.08
C ILE A 329 17.29 10.91 2.22
N LYS A 330 16.31 10.97 3.12
CA LYS A 330 16.34 11.88 4.28
C LYS A 330 17.56 11.63 5.16
N LEU A 331 17.86 10.35 5.45
CA LEU A 331 19.05 9.99 6.23
C LEU A 331 20.36 10.43 5.56
N LEU A 332 20.42 10.39 4.23
CA LEU A 332 21.59 10.83 3.47
C LEU A 332 21.71 12.37 3.46
N LEU A 333 20.61 13.08 3.24
CA LEU A 333 20.57 14.55 3.28
C LEU A 333 20.92 15.11 4.68
N ASP A 334 20.51 14.41 5.76
CA ASP A 334 20.86 14.78 7.14
C ASP A 334 22.37 14.65 7.43
N LYS A 335 23.15 14.10 6.50
CA LYS A 335 24.61 14.01 6.51
C LYS A 335 25.29 14.93 5.50
N ASP A 336 24.55 15.91 4.99
CA ASP A 336 25.04 16.88 3.99
C ASP A 336 25.59 16.21 2.70
N LEU A 337 25.02 15.04 2.33
CA LEU A 337 25.38 14.35 1.09
C LEU A 337 24.55 14.89 -0.08
N GLU A 338 25.17 14.97 -1.25
CA GLU A 338 24.47 15.33 -2.49
C GLU A 338 23.71 14.13 -3.03
N VAL A 339 22.38 14.25 -3.16
CA VAL A 339 21.53 13.15 -3.59
C VAL A 339 20.79 13.52 -4.87
N ASP A 340 21.14 12.81 -5.96
CA ASP A 340 20.38 12.79 -7.19
C ASP A 340 19.48 11.53 -7.19
N CYS A 341 18.29 11.67 -7.74
CA CYS A 341 17.35 10.58 -7.89
C CYS A 341 16.91 10.41 -9.34
N TYR A 342 16.77 9.19 -9.79
CA TYR A 342 16.11 8.87 -11.04
C TYR A 342 15.02 7.82 -10.81
N ASP A 343 13.81 8.10 -11.30
CA ASP A 343 12.68 7.17 -11.24
C ASP A 343 11.87 7.27 -12.52
N PRO A 344 11.63 6.16 -13.25
CA PRO A 344 10.92 6.19 -14.52
C PRO A 344 9.45 6.60 -14.40
N MET A 345 8.86 6.51 -13.20
CA MET A 345 7.44 6.76 -12.96
C MET A 345 7.17 8.17 -12.43
N ILE A 346 8.20 8.89 -11.93
CA ILE A 346 8.06 10.16 -11.22
C ILE A 346 8.71 11.29 -12.01
N LYS A 347 7.97 12.37 -12.23
CA LYS A 347 8.47 13.59 -12.89
C LYS A 347 8.73 14.76 -11.92
N LYS A 348 8.23 14.68 -10.68
CA LYS A 348 8.40 15.72 -9.67
C LYS A 348 8.56 15.07 -8.30
N SER A 349 9.63 15.39 -7.58
CA SER A 349 9.83 14.99 -6.20
C SER A 349 9.17 15.98 -5.24
N LYS A 350 8.66 15.48 -4.12
CA LYS A 350 8.20 16.29 -2.99
C LYS A 350 9.30 16.45 -1.92
N ILE A 351 10.40 15.71 -2.06
CA ILE A 351 11.51 15.75 -1.10
C ILE A 351 12.34 17.00 -1.39
N LYS A 352 12.45 17.89 -0.41
CA LYS A 352 13.32 19.06 -0.49
C LYS A 352 14.79 18.63 -0.47
N GLY A 353 15.62 19.31 -1.25
CA GLY A 353 17.07 19.04 -1.29
C GLY A 353 17.49 17.90 -2.23
N VAL A 354 16.54 17.29 -2.95
CA VAL A 354 16.81 16.23 -3.94
C VAL A 354 16.72 16.78 -5.34
N ASN A 355 17.69 16.45 -6.18
CA ASN A 355 17.63 16.69 -7.61
C ASN A 355 17.03 15.44 -8.31
N LEU A 356 15.84 15.58 -8.87
CA LEU A 356 15.18 14.52 -9.64
C LEU A 356 15.52 14.65 -11.11
N LEU A 357 16.19 13.65 -11.63
CA LEU A 357 16.65 13.59 -13.01
C LEU A 357 15.54 13.08 -13.95
N ASN A 358 15.50 13.62 -15.16
CA ASN A 358 14.55 13.19 -16.18
C ASN A 358 15.00 11.93 -16.94
N GLU A 359 16.31 11.68 -16.96
CA GLU A 359 16.94 10.58 -17.66
C GLU A 359 17.94 9.87 -16.75
N LEU A 360 18.26 8.61 -17.08
CA LEU A 360 19.28 7.85 -16.38
C LEU A 360 20.66 8.51 -16.63
N PRO A 361 21.36 8.95 -15.58
CA PRO A 361 22.64 9.62 -15.73
C PRO A 361 23.79 8.63 -15.98
N LYS A 362 24.98 9.14 -16.27
CA LYS A 362 26.20 8.34 -16.33
C LYS A 362 26.58 7.89 -14.92
N ALA A 363 26.90 6.60 -14.76
CA ALA A 363 27.30 6.05 -13.47
C ALA A 363 28.55 6.73 -12.89
N ASN A 364 29.51 7.07 -13.74
CA ASN A 364 30.80 7.67 -13.35
C ASN A 364 30.71 9.09 -12.75
N ASP A 365 29.55 9.71 -12.79
CA ASP A 365 29.32 11.04 -12.18
C ASP A 365 29.05 10.92 -10.66
N TYR A 366 29.00 9.70 -10.10
CA TYR A 366 28.62 9.42 -8.71
C TYR A 366 29.67 8.62 -7.96
N SER A 367 29.70 8.80 -6.66
CA SER A 367 30.54 8.00 -5.74
C SER A 367 29.83 6.74 -5.27
N VAL A 368 28.50 6.81 -5.14
CA VAL A 368 27.66 5.70 -4.71
C VAL A 368 26.40 5.65 -5.58
N ILE A 369 26.03 4.42 -5.97
CA ILE A 369 24.78 4.14 -6.67
C ILE A 369 23.96 3.17 -5.81
N VAL A 370 22.70 3.52 -5.56
CA VAL A 370 21.78 2.73 -4.76
C VAL A 370 20.58 2.30 -5.62
N LEU A 371 20.43 1.01 -5.78
CA LEU A 371 19.27 0.40 -6.46
C LEU A 371 18.19 0.14 -5.40
N THR A 372 17.08 0.89 -5.46
CA THR A 372 16.08 0.90 -4.39
C THR A 372 14.72 0.34 -4.80
N VAL A 373 14.29 0.51 -6.05
CA VAL A 373 12.99 0.03 -6.54
C VAL A 373 13.17 -0.80 -7.81
N LYS A 374 12.55 -1.96 -7.84
CA LYS A 374 12.68 -2.97 -8.91
C LYS A 374 11.82 -2.64 -10.14
N HIS A 375 11.94 -1.43 -10.69
CA HIS A 375 11.25 -1.07 -11.93
C HIS A 375 11.70 -1.91 -13.11
N LYS A 376 10.78 -2.24 -14.01
CA LYS A 376 11.07 -2.97 -15.23
C LYS A 376 12.22 -2.31 -16.01
N LYS A 377 12.26 -0.97 -16.07
CA LYS A 377 13.33 -0.23 -16.75
C LYS A 377 14.72 -0.50 -16.16
N PHE A 378 14.84 -0.82 -14.88
CA PHE A 378 16.13 -1.17 -14.26
C PHE A 378 16.44 -2.65 -14.45
N LEU A 379 15.44 -3.53 -14.53
CA LEU A 379 15.65 -4.94 -14.89
C LEU A 379 16.14 -5.13 -16.32
N ASP A 380 15.75 -4.23 -17.22
CA ASP A 380 16.14 -4.24 -18.64
C ASP A 380 17.47 -3.49 -18.88
N LEU A 381 18.11 -2.92 -17.83
CA LEU A 381 19.35 -2.16 -17.93
C LEU A 381 20.54 -3.10 -18.10
N ASN A 382 21.39 -2.83 -19.11
CA ASN A 382 22.69 -3.50 -19.24
C ASN A 382 23.69 -2.89 -18.23
N PHE A 383 23.80 -3.48 -17.05
CA PHE A 383 24.70 -2.99 -16.01
C PHE A 383 26.19 -3.11 -16.36
N ASP A 384 26.60 -4.07 -17.19
CA ASP A 384 28.00 -4.18 -17.63
C ASP A 384 28.44 -2.94 -18.41
N ASP A 385 27.62 -2.47 -19.34
CA ASP A 385 27.92 -1.27 -20.13
C ASP A 385 27.75 0.01 -19.32
N TRP A 386 26.71 0.09 -18.49
CA TRP A 386 26.41 1.29 -17.73
C TRP A 386 27.39 1.55 -16.60
N LEU A 387 27.91 0.49 -15.95
CA LEU A 387 28.94 0.53 -14.90
C LEU A 387 30.36 0.42 -15.45
N LEU A 388 30.55 0.48 -16.76
CA LEU A 388 31.86 0.37 -17.36
C LEU A 388 32.80 1.46 -16.82
N LYS A 389 33.95 1.02 -16.24
CA LYS A 389 34.93 1.90 -15.58
C LYS A 389 34.41 2.64 -14.33
N PHE A 390 33.27 2.24 -13.79
CA PHE A 390 32.78 2.79 -12.53
C PHE A 390 33.71 2.37 -11.38
N SER A 391 34.22 3.36 -10.64
CA SER A 391 35.17 3.16 -9.54
C SER A 391 34.57 3.42 -8.14
N GLY A 392 33.27 3.73 -8.09
CA GLY A 392 32.54 3.96 -6.84
C GLY A 392 31.99 2.69 -6.22
N PHE A 393 30.98 2.84 -5.37
CA PHE A 393 30.30 1.77 -4.66
C PHE A 393 28.87 1.60 -5.16
N VAL A 394 28.45 0.37 -5.42
CA VAL A 394 27.06 0.04 -5.78
C VAL A 394 26.42 -0.75 -4.63
N ILE A 395 25.22 -0.41 -4.25
CA ILE A 395 24.41 -1.22 -3.34
C ILE A 395 23.06 -1.58 -3.96
N ASP A 396 22.83 -2.87 -4.15
CA ASP A 396 21.51 -3.39 -4.49
C ASP A 396 20.71 -3.65 -3.21
N SER A 397 19.82 -2.72 -2.89
CA SER A 397 19.05 -2.82 -1.65
C SER A 397 17.73 -3.56 -1.81
N ASN A 398 17.36 -3.99 -3.02
CA ASN A 398 16.06 -4.62 -3.26
C ASN A 398 16.10 -5.80 -4.26
N ASN A 399 17.29 -6.43 -4.39
CA ASN A 399 17.52 -7.59 -5.26
C ASN A 399 17.06 -7.32 -6.73
N ILE A 400 17.56 -6.23 -7.29
CA ILE A 400 17.28 -5.81 -8.66
C ILE A 400 18.16 -6.57 -9.64
N MET A 401 19.42 -6.76 -9.29
CA MET A 401 20.36 -7.60 -10.04
C MET A 401 20.26 -9.06 -9.61
N ASP A 402 20.42 -9.98 -10.54
CA ASP A 402 20.55 -11.37 -10.19
C ASP A 402 21.98 -11.69 -9.65
N ILE A 403 22.13 -12.82 -8.95
CA ILE A 403 23.41 -13.21 -8.32
C ILE A 403 24.53 -13.44 -9.35
N LYS A 404 24.22 -13.89 -10.57
CA LYS A 404 25.22 -14.15 -11.61
C LYS A 404 25.76 -12.82 -12.14
N GLU A 405 24.89 -11.86 -12.33
CA GLU A 405 25.24 -10.50 -12.75
C GLU A 405 26.11 -9.80 -11.70
N ILE A 406 25.72 -9.84 -10.41
CA ILE A 406 26.53 -9.29 -9.34
C ILE A 406 27.92 -9.92 -9.30
N LYS A 407 28.00 -11.27 -9.37
CA LYS A 407 29.31 -11.98 -9.39
C LYS A 407 30.15 -11.62 -10.62
N LYS A 408 29.54 -11.40 -11.77
CA LYS A 408 30.22 -10.96 -12.99
C LYS A 408 30.81 -9.56 -12.82
N LEU A 409 30.01 -8.60 -12.37
CA LEU A 409 30.42 -7.21 -12.13
C LEU A 409 31.56 -7.13 -11.09
N ARG A 410 31.50 -7.91 -10.01
CA ARG A 410 32.59 -7.97 -9.03
C ARG A 410 33.90 -8.48 -9.61
N ARG A 411 33.85 -9.52 -10.49
CA ARG A 411 35.03 -10.01 -11.22
C ARG A 411 35.65 -8.97 -12.15
N SER A 412 34.81 -8.04 -12.67
CA SER A 412 35.24 -6.90 -13.46
C SER A 412 35.74 -5.72 -12.62
N GLY A 413 35.84 -5.88 -11.28
CA GLY A 413 36.38 -4.87 -10.35
C GLY A 413 35.36 -3.88 -9.79
N ILE A 414 34.06 -4.05 -10.05
CA ILE A 414 33.03 -3.20 -9.47
C ILE A 414 32.84 -3.55 -7.98
N ASN A 415 32.95 -2.54 -7.12
CA ASN A 415 32.62 -2.69 -5.70
C ASN A 415 31.11 -2.66 -5.51
N ILE A 416 30.51 -3.83 -5.28
CA ILE A 416 29.07 -4.01 -5.14
C ILE A 416 28.73 -4.85 -3.94
N LYS A 417 27.71 -4.43 -3.18
CA LYS A 417 27.05 -5.21 -2.12
C LYS A 417 25.55 -5.29 -2.37
N ALA A 418 24.91 -6.26 -1.74
CA ALA A 418 23.46 -6.41 -1.81
C ALA A 418 22.89 -6.73 -0.42
N ILE A 419 21.73 -6.19 -0.07
CA ILE A 419 21.06 -6.47 1.20
C ILE A 419 20.63 -7.94 1.26
N GLY A 420 20.99 -8.64 2.36
CA GLY A 420 20.69 -10.04 2.56
C GLY A 420 21.61 -11.02 1.80
N ARG A 421 22.69 -10.52 1.19
CA ARG A 421 23.71 -11.32 0.53
C ARG A 421 25.07 -11.05 1.16
N GLY A 422 25.26 -11.52 2.38
CA GLY A 422 26.49 -11.30 3.17
C GLY A 422 27.76 -11.86 2.52
N ASN A 423 27.65 -12.84 1.64
CA ASN A 423 28.75 -13.43 0.89
C ASN A 423 29.17 -12.64 -0.36
N ILE A 424 28.63 -11.42 -0.52
CA ILE A 424 28.90 -10.54 -1.67
C ILE A 424 29.47 -9.22 -1.22
#